data_7974019f04e2f09044192c5df52db9e0
#
_entry.id   7974019f04e2f09044192c5df52db9e0
#
_cell.length_a   1.000
_cell.length_b   1.000
_cell.length_c   1.000
_cell.angle_alpha   90.00
_cell.angle_beta   90.00
_cell.angle_gamma   90.00
#
_symmetry.space_group_name_H-M   'P 1'
#
loop_
_entity.id
_entity.type
_entity.pdbx_description
1 polymer ?
#
loop_
_entity_poly.entity_id
_entity_poly.type
_entity_poly.pdbx_seq_one_letter_code
_entity_poly.pdbx_strand_id
1 'polypeptide(L)'
;MTSEIVKILNTGYQRGMPVLRSEGKGTFEVKAYDVFCPKIVATRETFADKALESRFLVEEMGAGKLRTDISRTLDENFYQDAEKIRNKLLMWRLKNYFEPIDRREDLIEGIHPRLNQIVMPLLSIIKDSAIREHLKTFIVKYNTDLVADRRLSWESDIVFAILKLEYETKAHQVT
;
A
#
# COMPACT_ATOMS: atom_id res chain seq x y z
N MET A 1 2.53 21.26 -10.08
CA MET A 1 3.84 21.07 -9.42
C MET A 1 3.74 19.86 -8.52
N THR A 2 4.48 18.81 -8.78
CA THR A 2 4.42 17.59 -7.94
C THR A 2 5.08 17.90 -6.60
N SER A 3 4.35 17.71 -5.50
CA SER A 3 4.89 17.91 -4.15
C SER A 3 6.15 17.06 -3.94
N GLU A 4 7.16 17.58 -3.23
CA GLU A 4 8.37 16.81 -2.86
C GLU A 4 8.01 15.53 -2.09
N ILE A 5 6.95 15.58 -1.28
CA ILE A 5 6.42 14.40 -0.57
C ILE A 5 5.97 13.33 -1.56
N VAL A 6 5.27 13.71 -2.63
CA VAL A 6 4.82 12.76 -3.66
C VAL A 6 6.01 12.10 -4.36
N LYS A 7 7.09 12.83 -4.62
CA LYS A 7 8.34 12.24 -5.17
C LYS A 7 8.92 11.20 -4.21
N ILE A 8 9.04 11.53 -2.92
CA ILE A 8 9.54 10.62 -1.89
C ILE A 8 8.67 9.36 -1.79
N LEU A 9 7.36 9.51 -1.85
CA LEU A 9 6.43 8.39 -1.79
C LEU A 9 6.49 7.52 -3.05
N ASN A 10 6.63 8.14 -4.24
CA ASN A 10 6.70 7.44 -5.51
C ASN A 10 8.00 6.67 -5.73
N THR A 11 9.12 7.09 -5.15
CA THR A 11 10.42 6.41 -5.29
C THR A 11 10.75 5.52 -4.10
N GLY A 12 10.30 5.89 -2.91
CA GLY A 12 10.71 5.25 -1.66
C GLY A 12 10.10 3.87 -1.38
N TYR A 13 9.32 3.30 -2.29
CA TYR A 13 8.84 1.91 -2.19
C TYR A 13 9.84 0.90 -2.74
N GLN A 14 10.81 1.34 -3.55
CA GLN A 14 11.78 0.48 -4.21
C GLN A 14 13.21 0.84 -3.78
N ARG A 15 13.98 -0.18 -3.43
CA ARG A 15 15.40 -0.02 -3.09
C ARG A 15 16.21 0.38 -4.33
N GLY A 16 17.18 1.30 -4.13
CA GLY A 16 18.08 1.75 -5.19
C GLY A 16 17.52 2.85 -6.09
N MET A 17 16.36 3.40 -5.76
CA MET A 17 15.79 4.57 -6.45
C MET A 17 15.84 5.81 -5.53
N PRO A 18 16.94 6.60 -5.55
CA PRO A 18 17.05 7.79 -4.73
C PRO A 18 16.21 8.93 -5.29
N VAL A 19 15.83 9.87 -4.43
CA VAL A 19 15.33 11.18 -4.85
C VAL A 19 16.53 12.08 -5.11
N LEU A 20 16.60 12.62 -6.33
CA LEU A 20 17.63 13.59 -6.71
C LEU A 20 17.17 15.00 -6.36
N ARG A 21 18.01 15.76 -5.71
CA ARG A 21 17.78 17.16 -5.38
C ARG A 21 18.98 18.00 -5.74
N SER A 22 18.72 19.12 -6.38
CA SER A 22 19.75 20.12 -6.66
C SER A 22 19.91 21.05 -5.47
N GLU A 23 21.09 21.16 -4.91
CA GLU A 23 21.45 22.04 -3.79
C GLU A 23 22.59 22.98 -4.20
N GLY A 24 22.58 24.21 -3.70
CA GLY A 24 23.66 25.18 -3.88
C GLY A 24 23.17 26.57 -4.29
N LYS A 25 23.94 27.58 -3.91
CA LYS A 25 23.80 28.97 -4.37
C LYS A 25 24.91 29.24 -5.39
N GLY A 26 24.57 29.16 -6.69
CA GLY A 26 25.51 29.45 -7.77
C GLY A 26 26.03 28.24 -8.55
N THR A 27 26.68 27.29 -7.93
CA THR A 27 26.97 25.96 -8.49
C THR A 27 25.97 24.96 -7.95
N PHE A 28 25.15 24.37 -8.84
CA PHE A 28 24.17 23.37 -8.44
C PHE A 28 24.84 21.99 -8.38
N GLU A 29 24.92 21.42 -7.20
CA GLU A 29 25.29 20.02 -7.01
C GLU A 29 24.03 19.15 -6.90
N VAL A 30 24.02 18.05 -7.64
CA VAL A 30 22.91 17.07 -7.55
C VAL A 30 23.26 16.08 -6.46
N LYS A 31 22.44 16.07 -5.39
CA LYS A 31 22.54 15.08 -4.32
C LYS A 31 21.46 14.03 -4.45
N ALA A 32 21.85 12.77 -4.19
CA ALA A 32 20.96 11.61 -4.17
C ALA A 32 20.62 11.24 -2.73
N TYR A 33 19.32 11.20 -2.42
CA TYR A 33 18.81 10.83 -1.10
C TYR A 33 18.13 9.47 -1.17
N ASP A 34 18.65 8.51 -0.41
CA ASP A 34 17.96 7.22 -0.24
C ASP A 34 16.72 7.41 0.62
N VAL A 35 15.57 7.14 0.02
CA VAL A 35 14.25 7.31 0.64
C VAL A 35 13.53 5.97 0.85
N PHE A 36 14.24 4.85 0.60
CA PHE A 36 13.67 3.52 0.75
C PHE A 36 13.45 3.18 2.22
N CYS A 37 12.19 3.14 2.65
CA CYS A 37 11.78 2.66 3.96
C CYS A 37 10.28 2.31 3.98
N PRO A 38 9.83 1.49 4.96
CA PRO A 38 8.41 1.37 5.26
C PRO A 38 7.85 2.73 5.65
N LYS A 39 6.64 3.05 5.16
CA LYS A 39 6.00 4.34 5.41
C LYS A 39 4.56 4.12 5.87
N ILE A 40 4.14 4.88 6.88
CA ILE A 40 2.75 5.00 7.30
C ILE A 40 2.37 6.46 7.09
N VAL A 41 1.27 6.69 6.37
CA VAL A 41 0.80 8.03 6.03
C VAL A 41 -0.65 8.16 6.46
N ALA A 42 -0.97 9.20 7.21
CA ALA A 42 -2.34 9.56 7.55
C ALA A 42 -2.73 10.82 6.77
N THR A 43 -3.82 10.74 6.02
CA THR A 43 -4.34 11.83 5.20
C THR A 43 -5.84 12.02 5.47
N ARG A 44 -6.38 13.18 5.11
CA ARG A 44 -7.83 13.43 5.19
C ARG A 44 -8.57 12.90 3.96
N GLU A 45 -7.88 12.77 2.84
CA GLU A 45 -8.40 12.35 1.55
C GLU A 45 -7.49 11.29 0.94
N THR A 46 -8.02 10.49 0.05
CA THR A 46 -7.24 9.55 -0.77
C THR A 46 -6.30 10.29 -1.72
N PHE A 47 -5.29 9.61 -2.20
CA PHE A 47 -4.37 10.22 -3.16
C PHE A 47 -5.08 10.47 -4.50
N ALA A 48 -4.97 11.70 -5.02
CA ALA A 48 -5.47 12.02 -6.36
C ALA A 48 -4.72 11.23 -7.46
N ASP A 49 -3.44 10.93 -7.23
CA ASP A 49 -2.62 10.10 -8.12
C ASP A 49 -2.90 8.61 -7.86
N LYS A 50 -3.68 7.97 -8.73
CA LYS A 50 -3.99 6.54 -8.67
C LYS A 50 -2.76 5.63 -8.78
N ALA A 51 -1.71 6.08 -9.48
CA ALA A 51 -0.46 5.33 -9.55
C ALA A 51 0.27 5.34 -8.19
N LEU A 52 0.22 6.44 -7.47
CA LEU A 52 0.73 6.54 -6.10
C LEU A 52 -0.11 5.69 -5.14
N GLU A 53 -1.44 5.83 -5.17
CA GLU A 53 -2.36 5.07 -4.31
C GLU A 53 -2.14 3.55 -4.44
N SER A 54 -1.90 3.06 -5.64
CA SER A 54 -1.65 1.64 -5.91
C SER A 54 -0.40 1.05 -5.23
N ARG A 55 0.45 1.88 -4.62
CA ARG A 55 1.66 1.49 -3.86
C ARG A 55 1.42 1.39 -2.36
N PHE A 56 0.19 1.64 -1.91
CA PHE A 56 -0.20 1.61 -0.51
C PHE A 56 -1.30 0.60 -0.26
N LEU A 57 -1.34 0.08 0.97
CA LEU A 57 -2.57 -0.46 1.53
C LEU A 57 -3.31 0.73 2.13
N VAL A 58 -4.46 1.05 1.57
CA VAL A 58 -5.30 2.17 2.01
C VAL A 58 -6.40 1.63 2.91
N GLU A 59 -6.53 2.19 4.10
CA GLU A 59 -7.63 1.91 5.02
C GLU A 59 -8.38 3.20 5.28
N GLU A 60 -9.65 3.23 4.90
CA GLU A 60 -10.52 4.36 5.19
C GLU A 60 -11.08 4.24 6.60
N MET A 61 -10.63 5.13 7.48
CA MET A 61 -11.15 5.26 8.84
C MET A 61 -12.54 5.89 8.77
N GLY A 62 -13.52 5.07 8.43
CA GLY A 62 -14.91 5.52 8.24
C GLY A 62 -15.56 6.02 9.52
N ALA A 63 -16.70 6.71 9.37
CA ALA A 63 -17.54 7.23 10.46
C ALA A 63 -18.28 6.13 11.24
N GLY A 64 -17.69 4.94 11.39
CA GLY A 64 -18.23 3.87 12.20
C GLY A 64 -18.38 4.27 13.67
N LYS A 65 -19.23 3.58 14.42
CA LYS A 65 -19.33 3.78 15.86
C LYS A 65 -17.96 3.49 16.49
N LEU A 66 -17.39 4.49 17.16
CA LEU A 66 -16.19 4.31 17.96
C LEU A 66 -16.41 3.16 18.94
N ARG A 67 -15.48 2.24 19.02
CA ARG A 67 -15.50 1.19 20.03
C ARG A 67 -15.47 1.85 21.42
N THR A 68 -16.32 1.36 22.31
CA THR A 68 -16.46 1.91 23.68
C THR A 68 -15.26 1.59 24.58
N ASP A 69 -14.48 0.57 24.21
CA ASP A 69 -13.26 0.12 24.91
C ASP A 69 -12.01 0.91 24.53
N ILE A 70 -12.09 1.79 23.51
CA ILE A 70 -10.97 2.66 23.12
C ILE A 70 -11.12 3.99 23.81
N SER A 71 -10.12 4.37 24.62
CA SER A 71 -10.06 5.69 25.26
C SER A 71 -9.99 6.80 24.18
N ARG A 72 -10.77 7.84 24.37
CA ARG A 72 -10.72 9.05 23.53
C ARG A 72 -9.53 9.94 23.84
N THR A 73 -8.95 9.77 25.01
CA THR A 73 -7.76 10.48 25.47
C THR A 73 -6.64 9.45 25.67
N LEU A 74 -5.46 9.78 25.18
CA LEU A 74 -4.28 8.96 25.40
C LEU A 74 -3.80 9.18 26.84
N ASP A 75 -4.06 8.21 27.69
CA ASP A 75 -3.63 8.23 29.10
C ASP A 75 -2.23 7.61 29.26
N GLU A 76 -1.72 7.64 30.49
CA GLU A 76 -0.41 7.09 30.82
C GLU A 76 -0.33 5.58 30.52
N ASN A 77 -1.41 4.82 30.73
CA ASN A 77 -1.46 3.39 30.43
C ASN A 77 -1.26 3.13 28.95
N PHE A 78 -1.85 3.97 28.08
CA PHE A 78 -1.63 3.88 26.63
C PHE A 78 -0.15 4.00 26.26
N TYR A 79 0.55 4.99 26.85
CA TYR A 79 1.98 5.18 26.56
C TYR A 79 2.84 4.04 27.08
N GLN A 80 2.55 3.51 28.25
CA GLN A 80 3.23 2.34 28.80
C GLN A 80 3.02 1.09 27.96
N ASP A 81 1.82 0.85 27.46
CA ASP A 81 1.55 -0.29 26.58
C ASP A 81 2.19 -0.11 25.20
N ALA A 82 2.19 1.09 24.65
CA ALA A 82 2.92 1.41 23.43
C ALA A 82 4.43 1.19 23.58
N GLU A 83 5.02 1.53 24.73
CA GLU A 83 6.42 1.27 25.04
C GLU A 83 6.71 -0.24 25.12
N LYS A 84 5.88 -1.01 25.81
CA LYS A 84 6.00 -2.49 25.86
C LYS A 84 5.99 -3.10 24.46
N ILE A 85 5.08 -2.62 23.57
CA ILE A 85 5.00 -3.10 22.19
C ILE A 85 6.26 -2.74 21.42
N ARG A 86 6.73 -1.50 21.49
CA ARG A 86 7.99 -1.06 20.84
C ARG A 86 9.17 -1.92 21.27
N ASN A 87 9.30 -2.19 22.56
CA ASN A 87 10.38 -3.00 23.11
C ASN A 87 10.31 -4.45 22.61
N LYS A 88 9.11 -5.04 22.53
CA LYS A 88 8.91 -6.38 21.92
C LYS A 88 9.30 -6.41 20.46
N LEU A 89 8.90 -5.40 19.67
CA LEU A 89 9.24 -5.28 18.25
C LEU A 89 10.75 -5.09 18.06
N LEU A 90 11.39 -4.27 18.88
CA LEU A 90 12.84 -4.09 18.83
C LEU A 90 13.58 -5.40 19.15
N MET A 91 13.15 -6.11 20.19
CA MET A 91 13.72 -7.42 20.55
C MET A 91 13.54 -8.44 19.42
N TRP A 92 12.35 -8.47 18.82
CA TRP A 92 12.09 -9.32 17.67
C TRP A 92 13.01 -8.99 16.49
N ARG A 93 13.17 -7.71 16.17
CA ARG A 93 14.07 -7.23 15.09
C ARG A 93 15.52 -7.66 15.35
N LEU A 94 16.02 -7.48 16.56
CA LEU A 94 17.40 -7.86 16.92
C LEU A 94 17.63 -9.37 16.81
N LYS A 95 16.64 -10.18 17.24
CA LYS A 95 16.74 -11.65 17.16
C LYS A 95 16.68 -12.19 15.73
N ASN A 96 15.94 -11.53 14.83
CA ASN A 96 15.71 -12.01 13.47
C ASN A 96 16.49 -11.19 12.41
N TYR A 97 17.41 -10.31 12.82
CA TYR A 97 18.09 -9.38 11.92
C TYR A 97 18.90 -10.07 10.82
N PHE A 98 19.54 -11.20 11.14
CA PHE A 98 20.37 -11.96 10.23
C PHE A 98 19.66 -13.18 9.63
N GLU A 99 18.40 -13.42 9.95
CA GLU A 99 17.66 -14.53 9.36
C GLU A 99 17.31 -14.20 7.90
N PRO A 100 17.60 -15.11 6.95
CA PRO A 100 17.17 -14.94 5.58
C PRO A 100 15.65 -15.00 5.51
N ILE A 101 15.06 -14.05 4.78
CA ILE A 101 13.62 -14.01 4.55
C ILE A 101 13.37 -14.63 3.17
N ASP A 102 12.80 -15.83 3.13
CA ASP A 102 12.31 -16.43 1.89
C ASP A 102 10.92 -15.88 1.57
N ARG A 103 10.78 -15.35 0.35
CA ARG A 103 9.55 -14.66 -0.11
C ARG A 103 8.81 -15.44 -1.20
N ARG A 104 9.35 -16.56 -1.68
CA ARG A 104 8.83 -17.25 -2.86
C ARG A 104 7.49 -17.95 -2.62
N GLU A 105 7.23 -18.39 -1.39
CA GLU A 105 6.02 -19.11 -1.02
C GLU A 105 4.85 -18.19 -0.61
N ASP A 106 5.05 -16.88 -0.66
CA ASP A 106 4.11 -15.90 -0.12
C ASP A 106 3.21 -15.25 -1.19
N LEU A 107 3.30 -15.70 -2.43
CA LEU A 107 2.43 -15.23 -3.51
C LEU A 107 0.98 -15.66 -3.28
N ILE A 108 0.08 -14.70 -3.41
CA ILE A 108 -1.37 -14.91 -3.40
C ILE A 108 -1.84 -14.90 -4.86
N GLU A 109 -2.42 -16.01 -5.29
CA GLU A 109 -2.98 -16.10 -6.64
C GLU A 109 -4.25 -15.26 -6.79
N GLY A 110 -4.48 -14.75 -8.00
CA GLY A 110 -5.70 -14.02 -8.34
C GLY A 110 -5.79 -12.58 -7.85
N ILE A 111 -4.76 -12.04 -7.18
CA ILE A 111 -4.71 -10.64 -6.79
C ILE A 111 -3.81 -9.81 -7.71
N HIS A 112 -4.00 -8.48 -7.68
CA HIS A 112 -3.20 -7.57 -8.48
C HIS A 112 -1.70 -7.70 -8.15
N PRO A 113 -0.78 -7.75 -9.15
CA PRO A 113 0.66 -7.96 -8.92
C PRO A 113 1.31 -6.95 -7.95
N ARG A 114 0.91 -5.69 -8.00
CA ARG A 114 1.41 -4.66 -7.07
C ARG A 114 0.97 -4.92 -5.63
N LEU A 115 -0.24 -5.44 -5.42
CA LEU A 115 -0.71 -5.79 -4.09
C LEU A 115 0.14 -6.93 -3.52
N ASN A 116 0.49 -7.93 -4.33
CA ASN A 116 1.46 -8.96 -3.94
C ASN A 116 2.80 -8.35 -3.52
N GLN A 117 3.34 -7.38 -4.27
CA GLN A 117 4.61 -6.73 -3.92
C GLN A 117 4.58 -6.04 -2.54
N ILE A 118 3.43 -5.49 -2.14
CA ILE A 118 3.26 -4.83 -0.84
C ILE A 118 3.11 -5.88 0.28
N VAL A 119 2.38 -6.96 0.02
CA VAL A 119 1.95 -7.93 1.03
C VAL A 119 3.01 -8.99 1.30
N MET A 120 3.77 -9.42 0.29
CA MET A 120 4.82 -10.42 0.45
C MET A 120 5.81 -10.11 1.58
N PRO A 121 6.34 -8.88 1.74
CA PRO A 121 7.20 -8.55 2.88
C PRO A 121 6.51 -8.72 4.23
N LEU A 122 5.20 -8.46 4.31
CA LEU A 122 4.43 -8.65 5.54
C LEU A 122 4.24 -10.13 5.86
N LEU A 123 3.84 -10.93 4.87
CA LEU A 123 3.67 -12.38 5.03
C LEU A 123 4.99 -13.07 5.40
N SER A 124 6.11 -12.63 4.84
CA SER A 124 7.42 -13.23 5.07
C SER A 124 7.93 -13.11 6.51
N ILE A 125 7.44 -12.15 7.28
CA ILE A 125 7.84 -11.95 8.68
C ILE A 125 6.89 -12.61 9.68
N ILE A 126 5.68 -12.99 9.25
CA ILE A 126 4.68 -13.63 10.11
C ILE A 126 4.90 -15.14 10.09
N LYS A 127 5.30 -15.71 11.24
CA LYS A 127 5.54 -17.17 11.39
C LYS A 127 4.27 -17.95 11.76
N ASP A 128 3.28 -17.29 12.35
CA ASP A 128 2.01 -17.90 12.76
C ASP A 128 1.10 -18.15 11.54
N SER A 129 0.74 -19.41 11.32
CA SER A 129 -0.07 -19.83 10.17
C SER A 129 -1.49 -19.26 10.20
N ALA A 130 -2.12 -19.16 11.39
CA ALA A 130 -3.47 -18.63 11.51
C ALA A 130 -3.51 -17.14 11.17
N ILE A 131 -2.52 -16.38 11.64
CA ILE A 131 -2.39 -14.95 11.33
C ILE A 131 -2.10 -14.76 9.84
N ARG A 132 -1.27 -15.61 9.24
CA ARG A 132 -0.98 -15.57 7.79
C ARG A 132 -2.25 -15.78 6.97
N GLU A 133 -3.04 -16.80 7.26
CA GLU A 133 -4.29 -17.08 6.56
C GLU A 133 -5.33 -15.96 6.76
N HIS A 134 -5.39 -15.38 7.94
CA HIS A 134 -6.25 -14.22 8.19
C HIS A 134 -5.84 -13.03 7.33
N LEU A 135 -4.54 -12.73 7.24
CA LEU A 135 -4.02 -11.66 6.39
C LEU A 135 -4.30 -11.93 4.91
N LYS A 136 -4.08 -13.16 4.42
CA LYS A 136 -4.40 -13.52 3.03
C LYS A 136 -5.87 -13.31 2.71
N THR A 137 -6.77 -13.78 3.59
CA THR A 137 -8.23 -13.58 3.44
C THR A 137 -8.59 -12.09 3.36
N PHE A 138 -8.02 -11.29 4.24
CA PHE A 138 -8.19 -9.84 4.22
C PHE A 138 -7.74 -9.24 2.88
N ILE A 139 -6.57 -9.62 2.38
CA ILE A 139 -6.01 -9.10 1.14
C ILE A 139 -6.82 -9.51 -0.10
N VAL A 140 -7.33 -10.72 -0.15
CA VAL A 140 -8.21 -11.17 -1.23
C VAL A 140 -9.49 -10.33 -1.26
N LYS A 141 -10.10 -10.09 -0.10
CA LYS A 141 -11.25 -9.19 0.01
C LYS A 141 -10.91 -7.78 -0.43
N TYR A 142 -9.83 -7.22 0.08
CA TYR A 142 -9.35 -5.89 -0.28
C TYR A 142 -9.14 -5.75 -1.81
N ASN A 143 -8.54 -6.75 -2.45
CA ASN A 143 -8.40 -6.76 -3.91
C ASN A 143 -9.74 -6.76 -4.64
N THR A 144 -10.74 -7.50 -4.12
CA THR A 144 -12.08 -7.53 -4.69
C THR A 144 -12.73 -6.15 -4.63
N ASP A 145 -12.62 -5.47 -3.49
CA ASP A 145 -13.16 -4.13 -3.29
C ASP A 145 -12.47 -3.12 -4.23
N LEU A 146 -11.14 -3.17 -4.35
CA LEU A 146 -10.38 -2.35 -5.30
C LEU A 146 -10.78 -2.57 -6.76
N VAL A 147 -11.06 -3.81 -7.16
CA VAL A 147 -11.51 -4.12 -8.51
C VAL A 147 -12.92 -3.58 -8.74
N ALA A 148 -13.81 -3.68 -7.74
CA ALA A 148 -15.15 -3.13 -7.80
C ALA A 148 -15.12 -1.61 -7.99
N ASP A 149 -14.32 -0.90 -7.18
CA ASP A 149 -14.17 0.57 -7.27
C ASP A 149 -13.64 1.02 -8.64
N ARG A 150 -12.67 0.27 -9.20
CA ARG A 150 -12.16 0.56 -10.55
C ARG A 150 -13.22 0.36 -11.64
N ARG A 151 -14.15 -0.57 -11.47
CA ARG A 151 -15.26 -0.78 -12.41
C ARG A 151 -16.29 0.35 -12.40
N LEU A 152 -16.34 1.13 -11.34
CA LEU A 152 -17.20 2.31 -11.20
C LEU A 152 -16.52 3.59 -11.75
N SER A 153 -15.33 3.49 -12.31
CA SER A 153 -14.62 4.65 -12.87
C SER A 153 -15.15 5.00 -14.26
N TRP A 154 -15.09 6.28 -14.61
CA TRP A 154 -15.53 6.75 -15.94
C TRP A 154 -14.72 6.14 -17.10
N GLU A 155 -13.46 5.76 -16.86
CA GLU A 155 -12.63 5.04 -17.83
C GLU A 155 -13.21 3.65 -18.13
N SER A 156 -13.75 2.98 -17.10
CA SER A 156 -14.46 1.70 -17.27
C SER A 156 -15.71 1.86 -18.13
N ASP A 157 -16.48 2.93 -17.94
CA ASP A 157 -17.67 3.22 -18.73
C ASP A 157 -17.33 3.44 -20.20
N ILE A 158 -16.23 4.14 -20.51
CA ILE A 158 -15.75 4.32 -21.89
C ILE A 158 -15.36 2.97 -22.50
N VAL A 159 -14.57 2.15 -21.81
CA VAL A 159 -14.17 0.83 -22.31
C VAL A 159 -15.42 -0.04 -22.57
N PHE A 160 -16.38 -0.03 -21.65
CA PHE A 160 -17.64 -0.76 -21.81
C PHE A 160 -18.44 -0.27 -23.03
N ALA A 161 -18.53 1.03 -23.24
CA ALA A 161 -19.20 1.62 -24.40
C ALA A 161 -18.52 1.20 -25.73
N ILE A 162 -17.19 1.21 -25.77
CA ILE A 162 -16.41 0.77 -26.95
C ILE A 162 -16.68 -0.70 -27.25
N LEU A 163 -16.59 -1.57 -26.23
CA LEU A 163 -16.82 -3.00 -26.40
C LEU A 163 -18.28 -3.30 -26.86
N LYS A 164 -19.24 -2.54 -26.36
CA LYS A 164 -20.62 -2.66 -26.77
C LYS A 164 -20.82 -2.28 -28.26
N LEU A 165 -20.23 -1.17 -28.68
CA LEU A 165 -20.27 -0.73 -30.08
C LEU A 165 -19.59 -1.74 -31.01
N GLU A 166 -18.44 -2.30 -30.60
CA GLU A 166 -17.75 -3.34 -31.39
C GLU A 166 -18.59 -4.61 -31.54
N TYR A 167 -19.25 -5.03 -30.45
CA TYR A 167 -20.14 -6.19 -30.48
C TYR A 167 -21.34 -5.96 -31.40
N GLU A 168 -21.99 -4.81 -31.30
CA GLU A 168 -23.13 -4.45 -32.17
C GLU A 168 -22.74 -4.36 -33.66
N THR A 169 -21.55 -3.79 -33.94
CA THR A 169 -21.01 -3.69 -35.31
C THR A 169 -20.74 -5.07 -35.91
N LYS A 170 -20.15 -5.99 -35.13
CA LYS A 170 -19.92 -7.37 -35.59
C LYS A 170 -21.19 -8.16 -35.79
N ALA A 171 -22.19 -7.96 -34.95
CA ALA A 171 -23.51 -8.59 -35.10
C ALA A 171 -24.23 -8.17 -36.40
N HIS A 172 -24.06 -6.90 -36.82
CA HIS A 172 -24.64 -6.39 -38.07
C HIS A 172 -23.87 -6.85 -39.35
N GLN A 173 -22.64 -7.34 -39.23
CA GLN A 173 -21.88 -7.87 -40.36
C GLN A 173 -22.14 -9.36 -40.67
N VAL A 174 -22.87 -10.05 -39.81
CA VAL A 174 -23.17 -11.50 -39.92
C VAL A 174 -24.61 -11.75 -40.38
N THR A 175 -25.40 -10.69 -40.53
CA THR A 175 -26.76 -10.73 -41.14
C THR A 175 -26.72 -10.19 -42.55
#